data_3c9237416533468e3bbabb1ecb08e70c
#
_entry.id   3c9237416533468e3bbabb1ecb08e70c
#
_cell.length_a   1.000
_cell.length_b   1.000
_cell.length_c   1.000
_cell.angle_alpha   90.00
_cell.angle_beta   90.00
_cell.angle_gamma   90.00
#
_symmetry.space_group_name_H-M   'P 1'
#
loop_
_entity.id
_entity.type
_entity.pdbx_description
1 polymer ?
#
loop_
_entity_poly.entity_id
_entity_poly.type
_entity_poly.pdbx_seq_one_letter_code
_entity_poly.pdbx_strand_id
1 'polypeptide(L)'
;MTKKLARMNTIGLYTMLRREVQRTMRVAIQTLIAPVVSAALYIFIFGTVIGTKIDDFAGVPYITFVFPGVLMLSIINASFSSASSNLYFMRFTRGIEEVLISPFSYLEMLLGFVSSAIARALMVAALILCVGLAFGAVQLVNPLAFVGYVSAIAAIFAMLGIIVALWAEGFEQLQVLNTFVITPLTYLGGIFYSITMLPPLAAQITLFNPFFYFADGVRSSMIGYSEANSLVGLAVTAGLVLLLGIIVTRLFQKGWKIRA
;
A
#
# COMPACT_ATOMS: atom_id res chain seq x y z
N MET A 1 26.51 1.41 -21.28
CA MET A 1 27.30 1.94 -20.17
C MET A 1 26.90 1.20 -18.90
N THR A 2 27.70 0.25 -18.47
CA THR A 2 27.53 -0.47 -17.19
C THR A 2 27.87 0.48 -16.07
N LYS A 3 26.85 1.07 -15.42
CA LYS A 3 27.06 1.79 -14.15
C LYS A 3 27.57 0.75 -13.14
N LYS A 4 28.86 0.81 -12.81
CA LYS A 4 29.51 0.03 -11.76
C LYS A 4 28.61 0.01 -10.53
N LEU A 5 28.54 -1.13 -9.85
CA LEU A 5 28.09 -1.30 -8.46
C LEU A 5 28.98 -0.43 -7.55
N ALA A 6 28.78 0.87 -7.60
CA ALA A 6 29.36 1.82 -6.66
C ALA A 6 28.64 1.64 -5.32
N ARG A 7 29.34 1.86 -4.22
CA ARG A 7 28.81 1.94 -2.86
C ARG A 7 27.44 2.63 -2.88
N MET A 8 26.42 1.97 -2.29
CA MET A 8 25.06 2.48 -2.20
C MET A 8 25.06 3.94 -1.75
N ASN A 9 24.45 4.84 -2.52
CA ASN A 9 24.42 6.27 -2.23
C ASN A 9 23.40 6.56 -1.11
N THR A 10 23.80 6.26 0.13
CA THR A 10 22.93 6.42 1.31
C THR A 10 22.53 7.86 1.55
N ILE A 11 23.41 8.83 1.22
CA ILE A 11 23.15 10.27 1.36
C ILE A 11 22.04 10.68 0.39
N GLY A 12 22.12 10.21 -0.83
CA GLY A 12 21.11 10.49 -1.86
C GLY A 12 19.75 9.87 -1.51
N LEU A 13 19.73 8.62 -1.02
CA LEU A 13 18.49 7.95 -0.57
C LEU A 13 17.86 8.70 0.61
N TYR A 14 18.67 9.10 1.61
CA TYR A 14 18.20 9.90 2.74
C TYR A 14 17.61 11.26 2.28
N THR A 15 18.29 11.93 1.35
CA THR A 15 17.83 13.21 0.82
C THR A 15 16.51 13.07 0.08
N MET A 16 16.36 12.00 -0.70
CA MET A 16 15.12 11.70 -1.43
C MET A 16 13.97 11.40 -0.46
N LEU A 17 14.21 10.59 0.55
CA LEU A 17 13.23 10.27 1.60
C LEU A 17 12.82 11.53 2.38
N ARG A 18 13.79 12.35 2.81
CA ARG A 18 13.55 13.59 3.54
C ARG A 18 12.71 14.57 2.71
N ARG A 19 13.04 14.76 1.43
CA ARG A 19 12.28 15.62 0.50
C ARG A 19 10.83 15.14 0.41
N GLU A 20 10.61 13.84 0.33
CA GLU A 20 9.27 13.26 0.18
C GLU A 20 8.45 13.38 1.46
N VAL A 21 9.04 13.15 2.63
CA VAL A 21 8.39 13.38 3.93
C VAL A 21 8.00 14.86 4.07
N GLN A 22 8.89 15.78 3.74
CA GLN A 22 8.59 17.22 3.76
C GLN A 22 7.47 17.59 2.79
N ARG A 23 7.44 17.00 1.60
CA ARG A 23 6.36 17.18 0.63
C ARG A 23 5.04 16.68 1.18
N THR A 24 5.03 15.49 1.79
CA THR A 24 3.84 14.91 2.43
C THR A 24 3.30 15.84 3.52
N MET A 25 4.18 16.42 4.34
CA MET A 25 3.78 17.35 5.40
C MET A 25 3.20 18.67 4.85
N ARG A 26 3.71 19.18 3.73
CA ARG A 26 3.16 20.40 3.10
C ARG A 26 1.72 20.25 2.62
N VAL A 27 1.31 19.04 2.24
CA VAL A 27 -0.04 18.72 1.77
C VAL A 27 -0.73 17.71 2.70
N ALA A 28 -0.42 17.79 4.01
CA ALA A 28 -0.85 16.81 5.01
C ALA A 28 -2.38 16.64 5.07
N ILE A 29 -3.15 17.71 4.86
CA ILE A 29 -4.62 17.64 4.87
C ILE A 29 -5.11 16.62 3.85
N GLN A 30 -4.61 16.68 2.62
CA GLN A 30 -5.05 15.78 1.54
C GLN A 30 -4.43 14.39 1.66
N THR A 31 -3.19 14.29 2.14
CA THR A 31 -2.42 13.05 2.09
C THR A 31 -2.49 12.21 3.37
N LEU A 32 -2.76 12.83 4.50
CA LEU A 32 -2.84 12.17 5.79
C LEU A 32 -4.23 12.28 6.42
N ILE A 33 -4.83 13.48 6.47
CA ILE A 33 -6.11 13.68 7.16
C ILE A 33 -7.27 13.06 6.37
N ALA A 34 -7.33 13.22 5.04
CA ALA A 34 -8.42 12.67 4.25
C ALA A 34 -8.56 11.13 4.37
N PRO A 35 -7.47 10.32 4.26
CA PRO A 35 -7.55 8.88 4.53
C PRO A 35 -8.02 8.55 5.96
N VAL A 36 -7.60 9.34 6.95
CA VAL A 36 -7.98 9.14 8.36
C VAL A 36 -9.46 9.40 8.56
N VAL A 37 -10.00 10.49 7.99
CA VAL A 37 -11.44 10.79 8.04
C VAL A 37 -12.25 9.68 7.38
N SER A 38 -11.82 9.21 6.21
CA SER A 38 -12.48 8.09 5.52
C SER A 38 -12.47 6.82 6.38
N ALA A 39 -11.33 6.47 6.96
CA ALA A 39 -11.22 5.31 7.85
C ALA A 39 -12.10 5.47 9.09
N ALA A 40 -12.13 6.66 9.72
CA ALA A 40 -12.98 6.95 10.86
C ALA A 40 -14.48 6.76 10.54
N LEU A 41 -14.92 7.19 9.35
CA LEU A 41 -16.29 6.97 8.89
C LEU A 41 -16.60 5.49 8.67
N TYR A 42 -15.68 4.73 8.06
CA TYR A 42 -15.84 3.28 7.93
C TYR A 42 -15.92 2.60 9.30
N ILE A 43 -15.03 2.94 10.23
CA ILE A 43 -15.01 2.40 11.60
C ILE A 43 -16.32 2.75 12.31
N PHE A 44 -16.79 3.98 12.18
CA PHE A 44 -18.05 4.42 12.76
C PHE A 44 -19.25 3.62 12.20
N ILE A 45 -19.38 3.52 10.88
CA ILE A 45 -20.49 2.82 10.23
C ILE A 45 -20.45 1.32 10.57
N PHE A 46 -19.32 0.66 10.34
CA PHE A 46 -19.19 -0.78 10.55
C PHE A 46 -19.11 -1.16 12.04
N GLY A 47 -18.61 -0.26 12.88
CA GLY A 47 -18.53 -0.50 14.31
C GLY A 47 -19.85 -0.23 15.05
N THR A 48 -20.46 0.95 14.85
CA THR A 48 -21.62 1.36 15.64
C THR A 48 -22.95 1.01 14.98
N VAL A 49 -23.07 1.13 13.64
CA VAL A 49 -24.35 0.90 12.95
C VAL A 49 -24.53 -0.58 12.60
N ILE A 50 -23.53 -1.21 12.05
CA ILE A 50 -23.60 -2.60 11.59
C ILE A 50 -23.16 -3.56 12.71
N GLY A 51 -22.10 -3.23 13.44
CA GLY A 51 -21.53 -4.08 14.48
C GLY A 51 -22.48 -4.40 15.64
N THR A 52 -23.47 -3.52 15.92
CA THR A 52 -24.52 -3.80 16.90
C THR A 52 -25.54 -4.86 16.46
N LYS A 53 -25.54 -5.22 15.16
CA LYS A 53 -26.48 -6.19 14.57
C LYS A 53 -25.82 -7.50 14.16
N ILE A 54 -24.51 -7.56 14.25
CA ILE A 54 -23.71 -8.75 13.92
C ILE A 54 -23.07 -9.26 15.21
N ASP A 55 -23.25 -10.54 15.48
CA ASP A 55 -22.59 -11.21 16.59
C ASP A 55 -21.06 -11.18 16.42
N ASP A 56 -20.34 -11.43 17.52
CA ASP A 56 -18.89 -11.52 17.53
C ASP A 56 -18.40 -12.46 16.45
N PHE A 57 -17.38 -12.03 15.72
CA PHE A 57 -16.78 -12.81 14.65
C PHE A 57 -15.35 -13.26 15.04
N ALA A 58 -15.07 -14.55 14.90
CA ALA A 58 -13.78 -15.13 15.31
C ALA A 58 -13.39 -14.83 16.78
N GLY A 59 -14.39 -14.66 17.65
CA GLY A 59 -14.17 -14.36 19.07
C GLY A 59 -13.79 -12.91 19.39
N VAL A 60 -13.93 -12.01 18.41
CA VAL A 60 -13.71 -10.57 18.57
C VAL A 60 -14.92 -9.77 18.06
N PRO A 61 -15.16 -8.55 18.58
CA PRO A 61 -16.18 -7.66 18.04
C PRO A 61 -15.98 -7.42 16.53
N TYR A 62 -17.08 -7.32 15.78
CA TYR A 62 -17.03 -7.14 14.32
C TYR A 62 -16.18 -5.96 13.88
N ILE A 63 -16.18 -4.85 14.64
CA ILE A 63 -15.33 -3.68 14.38
C ILE A 63 -13.83 -4.05 14.39
N THR A 64 -13.41 -4.88 15.33
CA THR A 64 -12.01 -5.34 15.46
C THR A 64 -11.60 -6.24 14.30
N PHE A 65 -12.55 -7.01 13.75
CA PHE A 65 -12.34 -7.86 12.59
C PHE A 65 -12.21 -7.04 11.28
N VAL A 66 -13.02 -6.00 11.11
CA VAL A 66 -13.05 -5.16 9.88
C VAL A 66 -11.91 -4.14 9.88
N PHE A 67 -11.47 -3.68 11.03
CA PHE A 67 -10.48 -2.61 11.16
C PHE A 67 -9.18 -2.84 10.35
N PRO A 68 -8.53 -4.03 10.40
CA PRO A 68 -7.34 -4.33 9.60
C PRO A 68 -7.56 -4.17 8.08
N GLY A 69 -8.75 -4.54 7.61
CA GLY A 69 -9.13 -4.39 6.20
C GLY A 69 -9.27 -2.93 5.77
N VAL A 70 -9.93 -2.10 6.58
CA VAL A 70 -10.06 -0.65 6.33
C VAL A 70 -8.69 0.04 6.35
N LEU A 71 -7.83 -0.35 7.29
CA LEU A 71 -6.46 0.15 7.37
C LEU A 71 -5.67 -0.24 6.11
N MET A 72 -5.76 -1.49 5.65
CA MET A 72 -5.13 -1.96 4.42
C MET A 72 -5.60 -1.17 3.20
N LEU A 73 -6.90 -0.92 3.04
CA LEU A 73 -7.46 -0.11 1.95
C LEU A 73 -6.81 1.29 1.91
N SER A 74 -6.65 1.91 3.08
CA SER A 74 -6.04 3.23 3.19
C SER A 74 -4.55 3.21 2.83
N ILE A 75 -3.80 2.17 3.24
CA ILE A 75 -2.40 1.96 2.90
C ILE A 75 -2.22 1.80 1.38
N ILE A 76 -3.05 0.97 0.75
CA ILE A 76 -3.04 0.72 -0.70
C ILE A 76 -3.19 2.05 -1.45
N ASN A 77 -4.25 2.80 -1.14
CA ASN A 77 -4.52 4.07 -1.80
C ASN A 77 -3.41 5.11 -1.56
N ALA A 78 -2.90 5.23 -0.33
CA ALA A 78 -1.84 6.15 0.02
C ALA A 78 -0.54 5.85 -0.73
N SER A 79 -0.15 4.57 -0.82
CA SER A 79 1.08 4.13 -1.45
C SER A 79 1.02 4.27 -2.97
N PHE A 80 -0.07 3.79 -3.58
CA PHE A 80 -0.29 3.88 -5.02
C PHE A 80 -0.31 5.34 -5.49
N SER A 81 -1.15 6.18 -4.87
CA SER A 81 -1.28 7.59 -5.22
C SER A 81 0.02 8.36 -4.98
N SER A 82 0.76 8.04 -3.90
CA SER A 82 2.06 8.64 -3.62
C SER A 82 3.05 8.43 -4.76
N ALA A 83 3.25 7.18 -5.14
CA ALA A 83 4.25 6.82 -6.13
C ALA A 83 3.85 7.27 -7.54
N SER A 84 2.56 7.06 -7.92
CA SER A 84 2.07 7.42 -9.25
C SER A 84 2.10 8.93 -9.48
N SER A 85 1.57 9.71 -8.55
CA SER A 85 1.55 11.17 -8.70
C SER A 85 2.93 11.78 -8.62
N ASN A 86 3.82 11.26 -7.76
CA ASN A 86 5.18 11.78 -7.61
C ASN A 86 6.00 11.61 -8.89
N LEU A 87 6.09 10.38 -9.38
CA LEU A 87 6.88 10.10 -10.58
C LEU A 87 6.29 10.79 -11.81
N TYR A 88 4.97 10.78 -11.95
CA TYR A 88 4.31 11.48 -13.07
C TYR A 88 4.58 12.98 -13.04
N PHE A 89 4.45 13.63 -11.88
CA PHE A 89 4.74 15.06 -11.71
C PHE A 89 6.21 15.38 -12.02
N MET A 90 7.15 14.54 -11.57
CA MET A 90 8.58 14.70 -11.91
C MET A 90 8.84 14.56 -13.40
N ARG A 91 8.12 13.68 -14.12
CA ARG A 91 8.20 13.57 -15.59
C ARG A 91 7.62 14.82 -16.24
N PHE A 92 6.44 15.24 -15.83
CA PHE A 92 5.73 16.40 -16.39
C PHE A 92 6.54 17.69 -16.25
N THR A 93 7.19 17.91 -15.11
CA THR A 93 8.02 19.11 -14.84
C THR A 93 9.47 18.95 -15.31
N ARG A 94 9.83 17.82 -15.96
CA ARG A 94 11.20 17.43 -16.31
C ARG A 94 12.16 17.29 -15.13
N GLY A 95 11.70 17.37 -13.90
CA GLY A 95 12.50 17.17 -12.69
C GLY A 95 13.11 15.77 -12.58
N ILE A 96 12.61 14.81 -13.34
CA ILE A 96 13.20 13.46 -13.41
C ILE A 96 14.62 13.49 -14.00
N GLU A 97 14.95 14.48 -14.83
CA GLU A 97 16.27 14.62 -15.44
C GLU A 97 17.35 14.87 -14.37
N GLU A 98 17.03 15.62 -13.31
CA GLU A 98 17.95 15.82 -12.17
C GLU A 98 18.31 14.48 -11.50
N VAL A 99 17.33 13.59 -11.35
CA VAL A 99 17.55 12.25 -10.77
C VAL A 99 18.35 11.36 -11.72
N LEU A 100 18.13 11.49 -13.04
CA LEU A 100 18.85 10.70 -14.06
C LEU A 100 20.31 11.14 -14.22
N ILE A 101 20.63 12.43 -14.01
CA ILE A 101 21.98 12.97 -14.05
C ILE A 101 22.75 12.64 -12.77
N SER A 102 22.03 12.49 -11.63
CA SER A 102 22.63 12.14 -10.35
C SER A 102 23.29 10.75 -10.39
N PRO A 103 24.27 10.47 -9.53
CA PRO A 103 24.98 9.20 -9.49
C PRO A 103 24.15 8.05 -8.87
N PHE A 104 22.85 8.01 -9.15
CA PHE A 104 21.96 6.93 -8.72
C PHE A 104 22.01 5.74 -9.68
N SER A 105 22.06 4.53 -9.13
CA SER A 105 21.71 3.33 -9.86
C SER A 105 20.18 3.22 -10.03
N TYR A 106 19.73 2.44 -11.02
CA TYR A 106 18.29 2.23 -11.22
C TYR A 106 17.60 1.56 -10.01
N LEU A 107 18.33 0.70 -9.29
CA LEU A 107 17.83 0.10 -8.06
C LEU A 107 17.68 1.14 -6.94
N GLU A 108 18.63 2.05 -6.80
CA GLU A 108 18.55 3.14 -5.82
C GLU A 108 17.40 4.10 -6.13
N MET A 109 17.14 4.37 -7.40
CA MET A 109 15.94 5.13 -7.80
C MET A 109 14.66 4.41 -7.36
N LEU A 110 14.55 3.11 -7.64
CA LEU A 110 13.40 2.29 -7.20
C LEU A 110 13.26 2.35 -5.69
N LEU A 111 14.33 2.08 -4.95
CA LEU A 111 14.33 2.11 -3.48
C LEU A 111 13.95 3.49 -2.94
N GLY A 112 14.38 4.57 -3.56
CA GLY A 112 14.02 5.93 -3.19
C GLY A 112 12.51 6.20 -3.31
N PHE A 113 11.90 5.83 -4.44
CA PHE A 113 10.45 6.00 -4.64
C PHE A 113 9.65 5.08 -3.71
N VAL A 114 10.04 3.82 -3.59
CA VAL A 114 9.32 2.83 -2.76
C VAL A 114 9.44 3.17 -1.28
N SER A 115 10.64 3.52 -0.78
CA SER A 115 10.82 3.90 0.64
C SER A 115 10.01 5.14 1.01
N SER A 116 9.87 6.09 0.10
CA SER A 116 9.02 7.27 0.28
C SER A 116 7.54 6.91 0.43
N ALA A 117 7.06 5.98 -0.39
CA ALA A 117 5.68 5.49 -0.32
C ALA A 117 5.44 4.66 0.97
N ILE A 118 6.41 3.82 1.37
CA ILE A 118 6.36 3.09 2.64
C ILE A 118 6.29 4.07 3.82
N ALA A 119 7.13 5.09 3.84
CA ALA A 119 7.11 6.09 4.92
C ALA A 119 5.73 6.78 5.04
N ARG A 120 5.12 7.15 3.90
CA ARG A 120 3.76 7.72 3.89
C ARG A 120 2.72 6.71 4.37
N ALA A 121 2.79 5.46 3.91
CA ALA A 121 1.87 4.41 4.33
C ALA A 121 1.93 4.16 5.84
N LEU A 122 3.14 4.13 6.41
CA LEU A 122 3.34 3.97 7.86
C LEU A 122 2.79 5.17 8.64
N MET A 123 2.94 6.41 8.15
CA MET A 123 2.34 7.59 8.76
C MET A 123 0.81 7.51 8.75
N VAL A 124 0.22 7.14 7.61
CA VAL A 124 -1.24 6.94 7.50
C VAL A 124 -1.71 5.81 8.43
N ALA A 125 -1.01 4.68 8.44
CA ALA A 125 -1.32 3.57 9.31
C ALA A 125 -1.27 3.96 10.79
N ALA A 126 -0.25 4.69 11.22
CA ALA A 126 -0.12 5.16 12.60
C ALA A 126 -1.28 6.09 13.00
N LEU A 127 -1.68 7.01 12.12
CA LEU A 127 -2.81 7.90 12.39
C LEU A 127 -4.15 7.14 12.46
N ILE A 128 -4.37 6.17 11.56
CA ILE A 128 -5.58 5.32 11.60
C ILE A 128 -5.59 4.44 12.85
N LEU A 129 -4.42 3.91 13.28
CA LEU A 129 -4.32 3.18 14.55
C LEU A 129 -4.72 4.08 15.75
N CYS A 130 -4.31 5.34 15.77
CA CYS A 130 -4.72 6.28 16.82
C CYS A 130 -6.25 6.47 16.83
N VAL A 131 -6.89 6.57 15.67
CA VAL A 131 -8.35 6.64 15.59
C VAL A 131 -8.97 5.32 16.06
N GLY A 132 -8.47 4.19 15.59
CA GLY A 132 -8.98 2.87 15.99
C GLY A 132 -8.87 2.62 17.50
N LEU A 133 -7.82 3.12 18.15
CA LEU A 133 -7.69 3.09 19.62
C LEU A 133 -8.81 3.86 20.31
N ALA A 134 -9.19 5.02 19.79
CA ALA A 134 -10.29 5.82 20.32
C ALA A 134 -11.66 5.11 20.22
N PHE A 135 -11.82 4.24 19.22
CA PHE A 135 -13.03 3.41 19.04
C PHE A 135 -12.94 2.03 19.70
N GLY A 136 -11.82 1.70 20.37
CA GLY A 136 -11.63 0.36 20.96
C GLY A 136 -11.48 -0.76 19.93
N ALA A 137 -11.17 -0.42 18.67
CA ALA A 137 -11.12 -1.37 17.55
C ALA A 137 -9.73 -2.00 17.35
N VAL A 138 -8.72 -1.54 18.08
CA VAL A 138 -7.31 -1.95 17.86
C VAL A 138 -6.92 -3.04 18.84
N GLN A 139 -6.52 -4.17 18.28
CA GLN A 139 -5.65 -5.15 18.92
C GLN A 139 -4.39 -5.26 18.07
N LEU A 140 -3.24 -5.41 18.68
CA LEU A 140 -1.95 -5.53 17.98
C LEU A 140 -1.12 -6.63 18.62
N VAL A 141 -1.33 -7.86 18.15
CA VAL A 141 -0.69 -9.07 18.71
C VAL A 141 0.78 -9.14 18.30
N ASN A 142 1.11 -8.82 17.04
CA ASN A 142 2.46 -8.86 16.53
C ASN A 142 2.81 -7.58 15.77
N PRO A 143 3.36 -6.55 16.47
CA PRO A 143 3.70 -5.27 15.86
C PRO A 143 4.76 -5.38 14.74
N LEU A 144 5.71 -6.31 14.88
CA LEU A 144 6.77 -6.48 13.87
C LEU A 144 6.21 -7.04 12.57
N ALA A 145 5.35 -8.07 12.65
CA ALA A 145 4.67 -8.62 11.49
C ALA A 145 3.76 -7.56 10.84
N PHE A 146 3.06 -6.76 11.65
CA PHE A 146 2.23 -5.65 11.16
C PHE A 146 3.04 -4.65 10.32
N VAL A 147 4.16 -4.14 10.84
CA VAL A 147 5.04 -3.21 10.10
C VAL A 147 5.59 -3.88 8.84
N GLY A 148 5.91 -5.18 8.90
CA GLY A 148 6.36 -5.97 7.76
C GLY A 148 5.30 -6.04 6.65
N TYR A 149 4.06 -6.42 6.98
CA TYR A 149 2.96 -6.49 6.00
C TYR A 149 2.61 -5.11 5.44
N VAL A 150 2.48 -4.08 6.29
CA VAL A 150 2.23 -2.71 5.84
C VAL A 150 3.30 -2.24 4.85
N SER A 151 4.58 -2.49 5.16
CA SER A 151 5.69 -2.10 4.30
C SER A 151 5.71 -2.87 2.98
N ALA A 152 5.42 -4.17 3.01
CA ALA A 152 5.39 -5.01 1.81
C ALA A 152 4.21 -4.62 0.89
N ILE A 153 3.02 -4.41 1.44
CA ILE A 153 1.84 -3.93 0.71
C ILE A 153 2.14 -2.55 0.10
N ALA A 154 2.68 -1.63 0.89
CA ALA A 154 3.05 -0.30 0.42
C ALA A 154 4.07 -0.36 -0.73
N ALA A 155 5.05 -1.26 -0.67
CA ALA A 155 6.02 -1.48 -1.73
C ALA A 155 5.36 -2.00 -3.03
N ILE A 156 4.45 -2.98 -2.94
CA ILE A 156 3.72 -3.53 -4.08
C ILE A 156 2.94 -2.42 -4.78
N PHE A 157 2.14 -1.66 -4.04
CA PHE A 157 1.28 -0.63 -4.62
C PHE A 157 2.06 0.62 -5.06
N ALA A 158 3.19 0.93 -4.43
CA ALA A 158 4.12 1.93 -4.94
C ALA A 158 4.70 1.52 -6.30
N MET A 159 5.13 0.28 -6.46
CA MET A 159 5.66 -0.22 -7.72
C MET A 159 4.60 -0.27 -8.84
N LEU A 160 3.36 -0.66 -8.52
CA LEU A 160 2.24 -0.52 -9.45
C LEU A 160 1.99 0.94 -9.82
N GLY A 161 2.04 1.85 -8.85
CA GLY A 161 1.93 3.29 -9.09
C GLY A 161 3.03 3.82 -10.00
N ILE A 162 4.27 3.36 -9.85
CA ILE A 162 5.39 3.69 -10.74
C ILE A 162 5.11 3.21 -12.18
N ILE A 163 4.63 1.97 -12.36
CA ILE A 163 4.31 1.44 -13.69
C ILE A 163 3.23 2.29 -14.37
N VAL A 164 2.18 2.64 -13.62
CA VAL A 164 1.10 3.51 -14.13
C VAL A 164 1.64 4.90 -14.45
N ALA A 165 2.49 5.48 -13.60
CA ALA A 165 3.09 6.79 -13.85
C ALA A 165 3.97 6.82 -15.10
N LEU A 166 4.63 5.72 -15.45
CA LEU A 166 5.38 5.60 -16.69
C LEU A 166 4.48 5.46 -17.92
N TRP A 167 3.34 4.76 -17.76
CA TRP A 167 2.38 4.52 -18.84
C TRP A 167 1.52 5.75 -19.13
N ALA A 168 1.08 6.48 -18.09
CA ALA A 168 0.13 7.57 -18.20
C ALA A 168 0.67 8.76 -19.02
N GLU A 169 -0.20 9.33 -19.84
CA GLU A 169 0.03 10.52 -20.67
C GLU A 169 -0.71 11.75 -20.13
N GLY A 170 -1.67 11.53 -19.19
CA GLY A 170 -2.44 12.58 -18.50
C GLY A 170 -2.66 12.25 -17.02
N PHE A 171 -2.93 13.28 -16.20
CA PHE A 171 -3.20 13.12 -14.77
C PHE A 171 -4.43 12.23 -14.49
N GLU A 172 -5.44 12.27 -15.36
CA GLU A 172 -6.65 11.47 -15.22
C GLU A 172 -6.37 9.97 -15.31
N GLN A 173 -5.41 9.57 -16.14
CA GLN A 173 -5.04 8.17 -16.34
C GLN A 173 -4.37 7.56 -15.10
N LEU A 174 -3.82 8.37 -14.19
CA LEU A 174 -3.18 7.87 -12.97
C LEU A 174 -4.15 7.12 -12.06
N GLN A 175 -5.44 7.47 -12.11
CA GLN A 175 -6.45 6.85 -11.24
C GLN A 175 -7.19 5.69 -11.90
N VAL A 176 -7.02 5.47 -13.20
CA VAL A 176 -7.76 4.41 -13.93
C VAL A 176 -7.51 3.04 -13.31
N LEU A 177 -6.26 2.63 -13.12
CA LEU A 177 -5.95 1.34 -12.52
C LEU A 177 -6.48 1.23 -11.08
N ASN A 178 -6.38 2.31 -10.31
CA ASN A 178 -6.86 2.34 -8.93
C ASN A 178 -8.38 2.13 -8.87
N THR A 179 -9.13 2.88 -9.69
CA THR A 179 -10.59 2.89 -9.64
C THR A 179 -11.19 1.60 -10.23
N PHE A 180 -10.66 1.10 -11.34
CA PHE A 180 -11.28 0.00 -12.08
C PHE A 180 -10.72 -1.38 -11.73
N VAL A 181 -9.53 -1.46 -11.14
CA VAL A 181 -8.88 -2.74 -10.83
C VAL A 181 -8.59 -2.86 -9.34
N ILE A 182 -7.80 -1.94 -8.77
CA ILE A 182 -7.33 -2.07 -7.39
C ILE A 182 -8.50 -2.01 -6.41
N THR A 183 -9.37 -1.01 -6.53
CA THR A 183 -10.50 -0.83 -5.61
C THR A 183 -11.47 -2.02 -5.63
N PRO A 184 -11.98 -2.50 -6.77
CA PRO A 184 -12.84 -3.68 -6.80
C PRO A 184 -12.18 -4.95 -6.24
N LEU A 185 -10.91 -5.22 -6.62
CA LEU A 185 -10.18 -6.37 -6.09
C LEU A 185 -9.92 -6.27 -4.59
N THR A 186 -9.72 -5.06 -4.07
CA THR A 186 -9.56 -4.82 -2.64
C THR A 186 -10.83 -5.17 -1.88
N TYR A 187 -12.00 -4.73 -2.35
CA TYR A 187 -13.28 -5.08 -1.74
C TYR A 187 -13.56 -6.58 -1.80
N LEU A 188 -13.24 -7.23 -2.91
CA LEU A 188 -13.33 -8.68 -3.07
C LEU A 188 -12.24 -9.45 -2.27
N GLY A 189 -11.29 -8.75 -1.67
CA GLY A 189 -10.23 -9.32 -0.82
C GLY A 189 -10.64 -9.61 0.62
N GLY A 190 -11.94 -9.57 0.98
CA GLY A 190 -12.40 -9.92 2.32
C GLY A 190 -12.14 -8.85 3.39
N ILE A 191 -12.24 -7.56 3.01
CA ILE A 191 -12.11 -6.44 3.96
C ILE A 191 -13.23 -6.47 5.00
N PHE A 192 -14.47 -6.65 4.53
CA PHE A 192 -15.70 -6.49 5.33
C PHE A 192 -16.36 -7.82 5.66
N TYR A 193 -15.89 -8.94 5.14
CA TYR A 193 -16.46 -10.27 5.33
C TYR A 193 -15.37 -11.33 5.46
N SER A 194 -15.74 -12.46 6.00
CA SER A 194 -14.90 -13.65 6.05
C SER A 194 -15.15 -14.53 4.82
N ILE A 195 -14.12 -15.27 4.39
CA ILE A 195 -14.25 -16.25 3.32
C ILE A 195 -15.29 -17.33 3.67
N THR A 196 -15.50 -17.61 4.95
CA THR A 196 -16.48 -18.60 5.43
C THR A 196 -17.93 -18.16 5.23
N MET A 197 -18.18 -16.86 5.02
CA MET A 197 -19.52 -16.31 4.73
C MET A 197 -19.91 -16.43 3.24
N LEU A 198 -18.94 -16.77 2.37
CA LEU A 198 -19.15 -16.79 0.94
C LEU A 198 -19.68 -18.14 0.44
N PRO A 199 -20.51 -18.14 -0.62
CA PRO A 199 -20.82 -19.36 -1.37
C PRO A 199 -19.53 -20.02 -1.89
N PRO A 200 -19.51 -21.37 -2.07
CA PRO A 200 -18.28 -22.10 -2.41
C PRO A 200 -17.55 -21.58 -3.65
N LEU A 201 -18.30 -21.16 -4.68
CA LEU A 201 -17.71 -20.57 -5.90
C LEU A 201 -17.01 -19.23 -5.62
N ALA A 202 -17.66 -18.34 -4.86
CA ALA A 202 -17.10 -17.04 -4.52
C ALA A 202 -15.88 -17.18 -3.61
N ALA A 203 -15.90 -18.12 -2.67
CA ALA A 203 -14.77 -18.43 -1.81
C ALA A 203 -13.54 -18.88 -2.64
N GLN A 204 -13.73 -19.75 -3.65
CA GLN A 204 -12.66 -20.15 -4.54
C GLN A 204 -12.08 -18.97 -5.33
N ILE A 205 -12.92 -18.10 -5.88
CA ILE A 205 -12.47 -16.88 -6.60
C ILE A 205 -11.65 -15.98 -5.67
N THR A 206 -12.09 -15.81 -4.42
CA THR A 206 -11.38 -14.99 -3.42
C THR A 206 -9.99 -15.54 -3.13
N LEU A 207 -9.78 -16.85 -3.11
CA LEU A 207 -8.45 -17.46 -2.91
C LEU A 207 -7.46 -17.16 -4.04
N PHE A 208 -7.92 -16.87 -5.26
CA PHE A 208 -7.06 -16.40 -6.35
C PHE A 208 -6.75 -14.90 -6.28
N ASN A 209 -7.46 -14.16 -5.42
CA ASN A 209 -7.25 -12.73 -5.27
C ASN A 209 -6.07 -12.45 -4.31
N PRO A 210 -4.95 -11.84 -4.75
CA PRO A 210 -3.82 -11.56 -3.87
C PRO A 210 -4.18 -10.59 -2.73
N PHE A 211 -5.19 -9.74 -2.91
CA PHE A 211 -5.65 -8.80 -1.89
C PHE A 211 -6.22 -9.51 -0.66
N PHE A 212 -6.77 -10.71 -0.83
CA PHE A 212 -7.21 -11.54 0.29
C PHE A 212 -6.03 -11.88 1.23
N TYR A 213 -4.90 -12.27 0.68
CA TYR A 213 -3.70 -12.58 1.48
C TYR A 213 -3.09 -11.33 2.14
N PHE A 214 -3.24 -10.16 1.53
CA PHE A 214 -2.82 -8.90 2.15
C PHE A 214 -3.72 -8.55 3.35
N ALA A 215 -5.04 -8.66 3.19
CA ALA A 215 -6.00 -8.42 4.25
C ALA A 215 -5.80 -9.40 5.42
N ASP A 216 -5.65 -10.68 5.09
CA ASP A 216 -5.44 -11.74 6.06
C ASP A 216 -4.10 -11.59 6.80
N GLY A 217 -3.02 -11.20 6.11
CA GLY A 217 -1.72 -10.94 6.71
C GLY A 217 -1.74 -9.76 7.70
N VAL A 218 -2.39 -8.64 7.34
CA VAL A 218 -2.57 -7.52 8.28
C VAL A 218 -3.46 -7.94 9.44
N ARG A 219 -4.56 -8.65 9.16
CA ARG A 219 -5.50 -9.16 10.18
C ARG A 219 -4.82 -10.10 11.16
N SER A 220 -4.06 -11.07 10.67
CA SER A 220 -3.33 -12.02 11.52
C SER A 220 -2.29 -11.34 12.41
N SER A 221 -1.62 -10.30 11.91
CA SER A 221 -0.66 -9.53 12.71
C SER A 221 -1.34 -8.68 13.79
N MET A 222 -2.59 -8.26 13.57
CA MET A 222 -3.34 -7.43 14.51
C MET A 222 -4.11 -8.25 15.53
N ILE A 223 -4.95 -9.17 15.08
CA ILE A 223 -5.88 -9.90 15.99
C ILE A 223 -5.49 -11.38 16.19
N GLY A 224 -4.42 -11.85 15.57
CA GLY A 224 -3.97 -13.24 15.66
C GLY A 224 -4.85 -14.24 14.89
N TYR A 225 -5.89 -13.79 14.20
CA TYR A 225 -6.79 -14.62 13.41
C TYR A 225 -6.36 -14.61 11.94
N SER A 226 -6.26 -15.78 11.33
CA SER A 226 -5.92 -15.97 9.93
C SER A 226 -6.90 -16.96 9.29
N GLU A 227 -7.40 -16.62 8.11
CA GLU A 227 -8.28 -17.47 7.29
C GLU A 227 -7.50 -18.23 6.21
N ALA A 228 -6.33 -17.71 5.84
CA ALA A 228 -5.43 -18.34 4.90
C ALA A 228 -4.27 -19.05 5.59
N ASN A 229 -3.59 -19.91 4.86
CA ASN A 229 -2.28 -20.40 5.32
C ASN A 229 -1.27 -19.23 5.30
N SER A 230 -0.76 -18.87 6.47
CA SER A 230 0.17 -17.73 6.64
C SER A 230 1.42 -17.85 5.77
N LEU A 231 1.91 -19.06 5.49
CA LEU A 231 3.06 -19.28 4.59
C LEU A 231 2.70 -18.95 3.15
N VAL A 232 1.50 -19.31 2.70
CA VAL A 232 1.00 -18.95 1.35
C VAL A 232 0.86 -17.43 1.23
N GLY A 233 0.27 -16.78 2.23
CA GLY A 233 0.13 -15.33 2.26
C GLY A 233 1.48 -14.61 2.19
N LEU A 234 2.46 -15.08 2.97
CA LEU A 234 3.82 -14.55 2.94
C LEU A 234 4.49 -14.77 1.57
N ALA A 235 4.35 -15.97 1.00
CA ALA A 235 4.93 -16.30 -0.30
C ALA A 235 4.34 -15.46 -1.44
N VAL A 236 3.01 -15.27 -1.45
CA VAL A 236 2.31 -14.40 -2.41
C VAL A 236 2.80 -12.96 -2.29
N THR A 237 2.84 -12.43 -1.07
CA THR A 237 3.27 -11.05 -0.81
C THR A 237 4.74 -10.83 -1.21
N ALA A 238 5.64 -11.70 -0.77
CA ALA A 238 7.07 -11.63 -1.10
C ALA A 238 7.31 -11.83 -2.60
N GLY A 239 6.61 -12.78 -3.22
CA GLY A 239 6.69 -13.05 -4.65
C GLY A 239 6.29 -11.85 -5.49
N LEU A 240 5.21 -11.13 -5.11
CA LEU A 240 4.78 -9.91 -5.79
C LEU A 240 5.77 -8.76 -5.59
N VAL A 241 6.34 -8.59 -4.40
CA VAL A 241 7.40 -7.57 -4.17
C VAL A 241 8.58 -7.82 -5.09
N LEU A 242 9.06 -9.07 -5.19
CA LEU A 242 10.19 -9.42 -6.04
C LEU A 242 9.85 -9.27 -7.53
N LEU A 243 8.71 -9.78 -7.96
CA LEU A 243 8.26 -9.71 -9.36
C LEU A 243 8.15 -8.26 -9.84
N LEU A 244 7.43 -7.42 -9.11
CA LEU A 244 7.26 -6.01 -9.45
C LEU A 244 8.57 -5.24 -9.35
N GLY A 245 9.42 -5.54 -8.36
CA GLY A 245 10.76 -4.97 -8.22
C GLY A 245 11.63 -5.24 -9.45
N ILE A 246 11.61 -6.47 -9.97
CA ILE A 246 12.33 -6.84 -11.20
C ILE A 246 11.73 -6.08 -12.40
N ILE A 247 10.41 -6.04 -12.53
CA ILE A 247 9.73 -5.36 -13.65
C ILE A 247 10.09 -3.88 -13.68
N VAL A 248 9.93 -3.17 -12.55
CA VAL A 248 10.19 -1.72 -12.48
C VAL A 248 11.68 -1.42 -12.72
N THR A 249 12.58 -2.22 -12.14
CA THR A 249 14.02 -2.05 -12.37
C THR A 249 14.36 -2.21 -13.85
N ARG A 250 13.78 -3.19 -14.55
CA ARG A 250 13.96 -3.40 -15.99
C ARG A 250 13.38 -2.25 -16.82
N LEU A 251 12.22 -1.69 -16.43
CA LEU A 251 11.62 -0.53 -17.10
C LEU A 251 12.54 0.69 -16.98
N PHE A 252 13.11 0.93 -15.80
CA PHE A 252 14.09 2.01 -15.59
C PHE A 252 15.37 1.79 -16.40
N GLN A 253 15.89 0.55 -16.47
CA GLN A 253 17.08 0.23 -17.27
C GLN A 253 16.86 0.46 -18.76
N LYS A 254 15.68 0.12 -19.29
CA LYS A 254 15.30 0.35 -20.69
C LYS A 254 15.02 1.82 -21.00
N GLY A 255 14.85 2.67 -19.99
CA GLY A 255 14.46 4.07 -20.16
C GLY A 255 13.05 4.26 -20.70
N TRP A 256 12.16 3.24 -20.52
CA TRP A 256 10.83 3.23 -21.12
C TRP A 256 9.95 4.34 -20.54
N LYS A 257 9.55 5.28 -21.40
CA LYS A 257 8.72 6.45 -21.07
C LYS A 257 9.20 7.24 -19.83
N ILE A 258 10.47 7.17 -19.45
CA ILE A 258 11.03 7.95 -18.33
C ILE A 258 11.19 9.42 -18.74
N ARG A 259 11.57 9.66 -19.99
CA ARG A 259 11.62 11.00 -20.58
C ARG A 259 10.33 11.25 -21.35
N ALA A 260 9.67 12.36 -21.06
CA ALA A 260 8.51 12.82 -21.81
C ALA A 260 8.94 13.40 -23.16
#